data_fdffd6d29eb58f770e13d142b47151a5
#
_entry.id   fdffd6d29eb58f770e13d142b47151a5
#
_cell.length_a   1.000
_cell.length_b   1.000
_cell.length_c   1.000
_cell.angle_alpha   90.00
_cell.angle_beta   90.00
_cell.angle_gamma   90.00
#
_symmetry.space_group_name_H-M   'P 1'
#
loop_
_entity.id
_entity.type
_entity.pdbx_description
1 polymer ?
#
loop_
_entity_poly.entity_id
_entity_poly.type
_entity_poly.pdbx_seq_one_letter_code
_entity_poly.pdbx_strand_id
1 'polypeptide(L)'
;MIYNDRVTLIFEKRPEDELLDKVEKKKSFPVPCMRNAMSNYEMMGLFGKYDFDAFKLHLQGVHKDFSEVIYKGRKMKIKGKRYHHNSTVIYL
;
A
#
# COMPACT_ATOMS: atom_id res chain seq x y z
N MET A 1 1.64 -16.42 8.98
CA MET A 1 1.37 -15.64 7.76
C MET A 1 2.58 -15.72 6.85
N ILE A 2 2.39 -16.07 5.60
CA ILE A 2 3.47 -16.25 4.63
C ILE A 2 3.47 -15.09 3.63
N TYR A 3 4.57 -14.34 3.60
CA TYR A 3 4.74 -13.20 2.69
C TYR A 3 5.50 -13.66 1.45
N ASN A 4 4.80 -14.27 0.52
CA ASN A 4 5.43 -14.84 -0.68
C ASN A 4 5.31 -13.98 -1.92
N ASP A 5 4.71 -12.81 -1.80
CA ASP A 5 4.59 -11.82 -2.87
C ASP A 5 5.42 -10.58 -2.55
N ARG A 6 5.53 -9.68 -3.52
CA ARG A 6 6.22 -8.41 -3.35
C ARG A 6 5.35 -7.27 -3.86
N VAL A 7 5.40 -6.16 -3.15
CA VAL A 7 4.77 -4.91 -3.58
C VAL A 7 5.79 -3.78 -3.41
N THR A 8 5.85 -2.89 -4.37
CA THR A 8 6.74 -1.73 -4.30
C THR A 8 5.97 -0.54 -3.77
N LEU A 9 6.43 0.03 -2.66
CA LEU A 9 5.82 1.21 -2.05
C LEU A 9 6.43 2.46 -2.67
N ILE A 10 5.59 3.44 -2.97
CA ILE A 10 6.02 4.73 -3.51
C ILE A 10 5.75 5.78 -2.44
N PHE A 11 6.82 6.40 -1.94
CA PHE A 11 6.73 7.40 -0.89
C PHE A 11 6.64 8.78 -1.50
N GLU A 12 5.75 9.61 -0.98
CA GLU A 12 5.64 10.99 -1.41
C GLU A 12 6.82 11.80 -0.91
N LYS A 13 7.24 12.75 -1.74
CA LYS A 13 8.30 13.67 -1.40
C LYS A 13 7.73 14.74 -0.47
N ARG A 14 8.40 14.98 0.66
CA ARG A 14 8.02 16.05 1.58
C ARG A 14 8.48 17.41 1.04
N PRO A 15 7.75 18.49 1.33
CA PRO A 15 8.19 19.83 0.92
C PRO A 15 9.58 20.20 1.39
N GLU A 16 9.98 19.76 2.56
CA GLU A 16 11.32 20.00 3.10
C GLU A 16 12.41 19.34 2.25
N ASP A 17 12.11 18.17 1.69
CA ASP A 17 13.05 17.44 0.85
C ASP A 17 13.28 18.17 -0.47
N GLU A 18 12.31 18.93 -0.96
CA GLU A 18 12.43 19.72 -2.17
C GLU A 18 13.46 20.84 -2.03
N LEU A 19 13.62 21.38 -0.82
CA LEU A 19 14.59 22.43 -0.55
C LEU A 19 16.01 21.89 -0.45
N LEU A 20 16.15 20.65 -0.02
CA LEU A 20 17.44 20.02 0.22
C LEU A 20 17.93 19.20 -0.95
N ASP A 21 17.01 18.65 -1.73
CA ASP A 21 17.32 17.74 -2.80
C ASP A 21 16.71 18.25 -4.10
N LYS A 22 17.58 18.61 -5.03
CA LYS A 22 17.15 19.08 -6.35
C LYS A 22 16.73 17.94 -7.27
N VAL A 23 16.95 16.70 -6.86
CA VAL A 23 16.58 15.53 -7.66
C VAL A 23 15.23 15.03 -7.18
N GLU A 24 14.22 15.21 -8.00
CA GLU A 24 12.85 14.83 -7.70
C GLU A 24 12.61 13.35 -7.97
N LYS A 25 13.20 12.50 -7.15
CA LYS A 25 12.91 11.08 -7.24
C LYS A 25 12.09 10.66 -6.03
N LYS A 26 10.88 10.17 -6.29
CA LYS A 26 10.09 9.50 -5.27
C LYS A 26 10.85 8.26 -4.83
N LYS A 27 11.04 8.09 -3.53
CA LYS A 27 11.65 6.87 -3.03
C LYS A 27 10.70 5.71 -3.21
N SER A 28 11.21 4.59 -3.68
CA SER A 28 10.43 3.37 -3.82
C SER A 28 11.30 2.19 -3.39
N PHE A 29 10.68 1.21 -2.74
CA PHE A 29 11.37 -0.03 -2.43
C PHE A 29 10.36 -1.18 -2.30
N PRO A 30 10.80 -2.42 -2.61
CA PRO A 30 9.94 -3.58 -2.52
C PRO A 30 9.78 -4.05 -1.08
N VAL A 31 8.60 -4.55 -0.75
CA VAL A 31 8.27 -5.08 0.58
C VAL A 31 7.59 -6.43 0.39
N PRO A 32 7.96 -7.43 1.20
CA PRO A 32 7.24 -8.70 1.19
C PRO A 32 5.78 -8.50 1.59
N CYS A 33 4.87 -9.15 0.87
CA CYS A 33 3.45 -9.02 1.14
C CYS A 33 2.70 -10.33 0.90
N MET A 34 1.45 -10.36 1.38
CA MET A 34 0.53 -11.46 1.16
C MET A 34 -0.81 -10.89 0.71
N ARG A 35 -1.33 -11.40 -0.41
CA ARG A 35 -2.62 -10.97 -0.94
C ARG A 35 -3.75 -11.75 -0.30
N ASN A 36 -4.81 -11.03 0.09
CA ASN A 36 -6.05 -11.61 0.59
C ASN A 36 -7.25 -10.94 -0.07
N ALA A 37 -8.35 -11.69 -0.18
CA ALA A 37 -9.60 -11.12 -0.62
C ALA A 37 -10.19 -10.23 0.49
N MET A 38 -10.91 -9.20 0.08
CA MET A 38 -11.64 -8.36 1.02
C MET A 38 -12.98 -9.02 1.37
N SER A 39 -13.39 -8.88 2.64
CA SER A 39 -14.71 -9.30 3.06
C SER A 39 -15.76 -8.32 2.56
N ASN A 40 -17.04 -8.76 2.51
CA ASN A 40 -18.14 -7.87 2.14
C ASN A 40 -18.24 -6.68 3.08
N TYR A 41 -18.00 -6.90 4.36
CA TYR A 41 -18.01 -5.85 5.36
C TYR A 41 -16.96 -4.78 5.08
N GLU A 42 -15.75 -5.22 4.72
CA GLU A 42 -14.66 -4.31 4.37
C GLU A 42 -14.97 -3.50 3.12
N MET A 43 -15.52 -4.14 2.09
CA MET A 43 -15.89 -3.45 0.85
C MET A 43 -16.94 -2.37 1.11
N MET A 44 -17.97 -2.68 1.87
CA MET A 44 -19.02 -1.71 2.18
C MET A 44 -18.50 -0.57 3.05
N GLY A 45 -17.62 -0.87 4.01
CA GLY A 45 -17.06 0.15 4.88
C GLY A 45 -16.12 1.12 4.18
N LEU A 46 -15.35 0.63 3.20
CA LEU A 46 -14.36 1.45 2.49
C LEU A 46 -14.89 2.05 1.20
N PHE A 47 -15.66 1.29 0.44
CA PHE A 47 -16.08 1.71 -0.91
C PHE A 47 -17.55 2.09 -0.98
N GLY A 48 -18.36 1.69 0.01
CA GLY A 48 -19.80 1.87 -0.04
C GLY A 48 -20.48 0.98 -1.06
N LYS A 49 -19.79 0.02 -1.64
CA LYS A 49 -20.30 -0.91 -2.65
C LYS A 49 -19.43 -2.16 -2.68
N TYR A 50 -19.95 -3.21 -3.31
CA TYR A 50 -19.18 -4.42 -3.54
C TYR A 50 -18.33 -4.26 -4.80
N ASP A 51 -17.05 -4.59 -4.70
CA ASP A 51 -16.11 -4.57 -5.80
C ASP A 51 -15.34 -5.89 -5.75
N PHE A 52 -15.69 -6.81 -6.64
CA PHE A 52 -15.09 -8.14 -6.65
C PHE A 52 -13.64 -8.14 -7.12
N ASP A 53 -13.18 -7.06 -7.73
CA ASP A 53 -11.77 -6.91 -8.10
C ASP A 53 -10.92 -6.34 -6.97
N ALA A 54 -11.56 -5.86 -5.90
CA ALA A 54 -10.85 -5.31 -4.76
C ALA A 54 -10.16 -6.41 -3.94
N PHE A 55 -8.99 -6.08 -3.42
CA PHE A 55 -8.22 -7.00 -2.59
C PHE A 55 -7.42 -6.20 -1.57
N LYS A 56 -6.87 -6.89 -0.60
CA LYS A 56 -5.99 -6.28 0.38
C LYS A 56 -4.64 -6.98 0.38
N LEU A 57 -3.60 -6.24 0.71
CA LEU A 57 -2.26 -6.76 0.88
C LEU A 57 -1.83 -6.59 2.33
N HIS A 58 -1.34 -7.66 2.92
CA HIS A 58 -0.69 -7.63 4.21
C HIS A 58 0.81 -7.46 3.98
N LEU A 59 1.37 -6.35 4.42
CA LEU A 59 2.79 -6.05 4.25
C LEU A 59 3.54 -6.43 5.51
N GLN A 60 4.71 -7.01 5.35
CA GLN A 60 5.59 -7.26 6.47
C GLN A 60 6.17 -5.94 6.97
N GLY A 61 6.03 -5.67 8.27
CA GLY A 61 6.50 -4.44 8.88
C GLY A 61 5.48 -3.31 8.83
N VAL A 62 5.78 -2.23 9.52
CA VAL A 62 4.92 -1.05 9.56
C VAL A 62 5.53 0.01 8.65
N HIS A 63 4.77 0.44 7.65
CA HIS A 63 5.22 1.42 6.66
C HIS A 63 4.25 2.59 6.62
N LYS A 64 4.77 3.80 6.67
CA LYS A 64 4.00 5.04 6.68
C LYS A 64 4.45 5.96 5.54
N ASP A 65 3.67 7.00 5.28
CA ASP A 65 4.02 8.07 4.34
C ASP A 65 4.06 7.63 2.88
N PHE A 66 3.28 6.62 2.50
CA PHE A 66 3.11 6.23 1.11
C PHE A 66 1.63 6.25 0.74
N SER A 67 1.33 6.58 -0.51
CA SER A 67 -0.05 6.65 -1.01
C SER A 67 -0.26 5.80 -2.25
N GLU A 68 0.81 5.36 -2.89
CA GLU A 68 0.75 4.58 -4.11
C GLU A 68 1.65 3.36 -3.99
N VAL A 69 1.29 2.32 -4.72
CA VAL A 69 2.07 1.08 -4.77
C VAL A 69 2.12 0.57 -6.20
N ILE A 70 3.15 -0.21 -6.50
CA ILE A 70 3.22 -0.99 -7.73
C ILE A 70 3.13 -2.46 -7.34
N TYR A 71 2.07 -3.11 -7.80
CA TYR A 71 1.84 -4.52 -7.51
C TYR A 71 1.64 -5.27 -8.83
N LYS A 72 2.47 -6.26 -9.05
CA LYS A 72 2.48 -7.06 -10.30
C LYS A 72 2.52 -6.18 -11.56
N GLY A 73 3.38 -5.15 -11.52
CA GLY A 73 3.57 -4.26 -12.65
C GLY A 73 2.50 -3.17 -12.82
N ARG A 74 1.53 -3.10 -11.91
CA ARG A 74 0.46 -2.10 -11.97
C ARG A 74 0.60 -1.09 -10.86
N LYS A 75 0.62 0.19 -11.22
CA LYS A 75 0.63 1.28 -10.25
C LYS A 75 -0.80 1.56 -9.79
N MET A 76 -1.01 1.55 -8.49
CA MET A 76 -2.33 1.76 -7.90
C MET A 76 -2.24 2.70 -6.71
N LYS A 77 -3.28 3.51 -6.54
CA LYS A 77 -3.46 4.29 -5.32
C LYS A 77 -4.13 3.43 -4.27
N ILE A 78 -3.65 3.53 -3.04
CA ILE A 78 -4.27 2.80 -1.94
C ILE A 78 -5.55 3.52 -1.52
N LYS A 79 -6.59 2.74 -1.24
CA LYS A 79 -7.89 3.24 -0.82
C LYS A 79 -8.04 3.29 0.68
N GLY A 80 -7.18 2.59 1.41
CA GLY A 80 -7.14 2.61 2.85
C GLY A 80 -5.92 1.91 3.38
N LYS A 81 -5.54 2.25 4.61
CA LYS A 81 -4.45 1.64 5.33
C LYS A 81 -4.89 1.28 6.74
N ARG A 82 -4.35 0.19 7.25
CA ARG A 82 -4.56 -0.21 8.63
C ARG A 82 -3.26 -0.77 9.18
N TYR A 83 -2.92 -0.36 10.39
CA TYR A 83 -1.68 -0.81 11.04
C TYR A 83 -1.98 -1.82 12.12
N HIS A 84 -1.19 -2.88 12.14
CA HIS A 84 -1.12 -3.85 13.22
C HIS A 84 0.28 -3.80 13.82
N HIS A 85 0.52 -4.58 14.88
CA HIS A 85 1.79 -4.52 15.62
C HIS A 85 3.03 -4.52 14.72
N ASN A 86 3.13 -5.48 13.82
CA ASN A 86 4.29 -5.64 12.95
C ASN A 86 3.91 -5.76 11.48
N SER A 87 2.75 -5.24 11.11
CA SER A 87 2.29 -5.35 9.73
C SER A 87 1.44 -4.14 9.35
N THR A 88 1.36 -3.93 8.04
CA THR A 88 0.52 -2.89 7.44
C THR A 88 -0.43 -3.58 6.49
N VAL A 89 -1.71 -3.27 6.59
CA VAL A 89 -2.72 -3.77 5.64
C VAL A 89 -3.13 -2.60 4.76
N ILE A 90 -3.03 -2.79 3.45
CA ILE A 90 -3.49 -1.80 2.48
C ILE A 90 -4.63 -2.38 1.66
N TYR A 91 -5.56 -1.51 1.31
CA TYR A 91 -6.76 -1.88 0.56
C TYR A 91 -6.68 -1.27 -0.83
N LEU A 92 -6.82 -2.12 -1.82
CA LEU A 92 -6.71 -1.76 -3.23
C LEU A 92 -8.02 -2.14 -3.96
#